data_c0bdcbb1ffd3f9322b70b5e55aad5abb
#
_entry.id   c0bdcbb1ffd3f9322b70b5e55aad5abb
#
_cell.length_a   1.000
_cell.length_b   1.000
_cell.length_c   1.000
_cell.angle_alpha   90.00
_cell.angle_beta   90.00
_cell.angle_gamma   90.00
#
_symmetry.space_group_name_H-M   'P 1'
#
loop_
_entity.id
_entity.type
_entity.pdbx_description
1 polymer ?
#
loop_
_entity_poly.entity_id
_entity_poly.type
_entity_poly.pdbx_seq_one_letter_code
_entity_poly.pdbx_strand_id
1 'polypeptide(L)'
;MKSYHKELWLNIEKRMDFINITPEVEQAVIESGIKEGLCLVNAMHITASVFINDDEQGLHRDYKSWLEELAPHEPLSRYDHNLTGEDNGDAHHKRQIMGREVVVAITKGNLHFGTWEQIFYGEFDGMRNKRVLVKIIGF
;
A
#
# COMPACT_ATOMS: atom_id res chain seq x y z
N MET A 1 -17.44 17.04 -13.77
CA MET A 1 -16.50 16.13 -13.06
C MET A 1 -17.11 15.68 -11.74
N LYS A 2 -16.85 14.45 -11.38
CA LYS A 2 -17.32 13.84 -10.12
C LYS A 2 -16.13 13.51 -9.24
N SER A 3 -16.39 13.35 -7.94
CA SER A 3 -15.41 12.83 -7.01
C SER A 3 -16.06 11.79 -6.10
N TYR A 4 -15.28 10.83 -5.67
CA TYR A 4 -15.71 9.77 -4.76
C TYR A 4 -14.50 9.37 -3.91
N HIS A 5 -14.74 9.01 -2.67
CA HIS A 5 -13.66 8.42 -1.87
C HIS A 5 -14.20 7.33 -0.95
N LYS A 6 -13.32 6.44 -0.59
CA LYS A 6 -13.60 5.34 0.32
C LYS A 6 -12.35 5.06 1.13
N GLU A 7 -12.51 4.70 2.39
CA GLU A 7 -11.41 4.27 3.23
C GLU A 7 -11.50 2.75 3.44
N LEU A 8 -10.39 2.07 3.22
CA LEU A 8 -10.23 0.65 3.52
C LEU A 8 -9.49 0.54 4.85
N TRP A 9 -10.04 -0.21 5.80
CA TRP A 9 -9.42 -0.45 7.09
C TRP A 9 -8.76 -1.81 7.10
N LEU A 10 -7.49 -1.86 7.55
CA LEU A 10 -6.70 -3.08 7.63
C LEU A 10 -6.07 -3.19 9.01
N ASN A 11 -6.04 -4.43 9.52
CA ASN A 11 -5.29 -4.79 10.72
C ASN A 11 -4.59 -6.11 10.40
N ILE A 12 -3.29 -6.07 10.20
CA ILE A 12 -2.49 -7.21 9.75
C ILE A 12 -1.78 -7.80 10.96
N GLU A 13 -1.97 -9.10 11.20
CA GLU A 13 -1.39 -9.79 12.34
C GLU A 13 0.14 -9.88 12.29
N LYS A 14 0.68 -10.07 11.08
CA LYS A 14 2.13 -10.16 10.89
C LYS A 14 2.76 -8.78 10.94
N ARG A 15 3.99 -8.72 11.44
CA ARG A 15 4.77 -7.50 11.44
C ARG A 15 4.95 -6.94 10.02
N MET A 16 5.26 -7.79 9.05
CA MET A 16 5.39 -7.41 7.64
C MET A 16 4.62 -8.38 6.76
N ASP A 17 3.79 -7.84 5.89
CA ASP A 17 3.05 -8.62 4.91
C ASP A 17 2.59 -7.73 3.75
N PHE A 18 2.26 -8.36 2.62
CA PHE A 18 1.71 -7.69 1.44
C PHE A 18 0.32 -8.26 1.16
N ILE A 19 -0.66 -7.38 1.02
CA ILE A 19 -2.06 -7.74 0.79
C ILE A 19 -2.50 -7.19 -0.55
N ASN A 20 -2.96 -8.05 -1.46
CA ASN A 20 -3.54 -7.60 -2.72
C ASN A 20 -4.89 -6.94 -2.44
N ILE A 21 -5.00 -5.64 -2.69
CA ILE A 21 -6.22 -4.85 -2.47
C ILE A 21 -6.89 -4.46 -3.79
N THR A 22 -6.44 -5.03 -4.90
CA THR A 22 -7.02 -4.74 -6.22
C THR A 22 -8.54 -4.92 -6.25
N PRO A 23 -9.12 -6.03 -5.71
CA PRO A 23 -10.58 -6.20 -5.73
C PRO A 23 -11.33 -5.08 -5.01
N GLU A 24 -10.81 -4.62 -3.86
CA GLU A 24 -11.44 -3.55 -3.08
C GLU A 24 -11.38 -2.21 -3.83
N VAL A 25 -10.28 -1.95 -4.52
CA VAL A 25 -10.13 -0.72 -5.34
C VAL A 25 -11.05 -0.79 -6.56
N GLU A 26 -11.13 -1.95 -7.23
CA GLU A 26 -12.06 -2.15 -8.35
C GLU A 26 -13.51 -1.91 -7.91
N GLN A 27 -13.89 -2.39 -6.73
CA GLN A 27 -15.22 -2.16 -6.18
C GLN A 27 -15.48 -0.67 -5.96
N ALA A 28 -14.50 0.07 -5.45
CA ALA A 28 -14.62 1.52 -5.27
C ALA A 28 -14.83 2.24 -6.61
N VAL A 29 -14.14 1.80 -7.67
CA VAL A 29 -14.34 2.36 -9.02
C VAL A 29 -15.77 2.14 -9.48
N ILE A 30 -16.31 0.93 -9.29
CA ILE A 30 -17.71 0.61 -9.64
C ILE A 30 -18.68 1.51 -8.86
N GLU A 31 -18.49 1.63 -7.54
CA GLU A 31 -19.32 2.46 -6.67
C GLU A 31 -19.28 3.94 -7.07
N SER A 32 -18.15 4.42 -7.57
CA SER A 32 -17.99 5.81 -7.98
C SER A 32 -18.83 6.19 -9.22
N GLY A 33 -19.12 5.21 -10.06
CA GLY A 33 -19.78 5.43 -11.34
C GLY A 33 -18.94 6.19 -12.37
N ILE A 34 -17.66 6.46 -12.06
CA ILE A 34 -16.76 7.20 -12.95
C ILE A 34 -16.22 6.25 -14.03
N LYS A 35 -16.29 6.69 -15.28
CA LYS A 35 -15.87 5.90 -16.45
C LYS A 35 -14.52 6.33 -17.01
N GLU A 36 -14.20 7.61 -16.86
CA GLU A 36 -12.92 8.18 -17.33
C GLU A 36 -12.36 9.07 -16.22
N GLY A 37 -11.17 8.76 -15.73
CA GLY A 37 -10.59 9.54 -14.65
C GLY A 37 -9.32 8.94 -14.07
N LEU A 38 -9.06 9.31 -12.81
CA LEU A 38 -7.88 8.87 -12.06
C LEU A 38 -8.31 8.31 -10.71
N CYS A 39 -7.65 7.24 -10.31
CA CYS A 39 -7.83 6.60 -9.02
C CYS A 39 -6.53 6.70 -8.22
N LEU A 40 -6.55 7.48 -7.13
CA LEU A 40 -5.47 7.55 -6.17
C LEU A 40 -5.71 6.49 -5.09
N VAL A 41 -4.69 5.70 -4.78
CA VAL A 41 -4.73 4.72 -3.69
C VAL A 41 -3.56 5.00 -2.76
N ASN A 42 -3.83 5.33 -1.52
CA ASN A 42 -2.89 6.03 -0.65
C ASN A 42 -2.87 5.43 0.75
N ALA A 43 -1.69 4.96 1.21
CA ALA A 43 -1.53 4.51 2.60
C ALA A 43 -1.53 5.71 3.54
N MET A 44 -2.41 5.68 4.54
CA MET A 44 -2.61 6.79 5.48
C MET A 44 -1.82 6.62 6.77
N HIS A 45 -0.87 5.70 6.80
CA HIS A 45 -0.02 5.47 7.97
C HIS A 45 1.46 5.47 7.55
N ILE A 46 2.28 6.07 8.39
CA ILE A 46 3.71 6.28 8.11
C ILE A 46 4.57 5.02 8.15
N THR A 47 3.99 3.87 8.52
CA THR A 47 4.65 2.56 8.51
C THR A 47 4.00 1.56 7.56
N ALA A 48 3.20 2.07 6.62
CA ALA A 48 2.54 1.27 5.59
C ALA A 48 2.75 1.89 4.22
N SER A 49 2.51 1.14 3.18
CA SER A 49 2.75 1.52 1.79
C SER A 49 1.63 1.03 0.88
N VAL A 50 1.47 1.66 -0.26
CA VAL A 50 0.72 1.13 -1.40
C VAL A 50 1.65 1.10 -2.59
N PHE A 51 1.72 -0.03 -3.28
CA PHE A 51 2.57 -0.19 -4.46
C PHE A 51 1.91 -1.10 -5.49
N ILE A 52 2.40 -1.07 -6.71
CA ILE A 52 1.89 -1.89 -7.82
C ILE A 52 3.00 -2.79 -8.33
N ASN A 53 2.73 -4.08 -8.40
CA ASN A 53 3.58 -5.06 -9.07
C ASN A 53 2.79 -6.35 -9.29
N ASP A 54 3.48 -7.40 -9.75
CA ASP A 54 2.87 -8.70 -10.00
C ASP A 54 2.52 -9.42 -8.70
N ASP A 55 1.44 -10.17 -8.70
CA ASP A 55 1.04 -11.03 -7.58
C ASP A 55 1.63 -12.43 -7.76
N GLU A 56 2.89 -12.57 -7.34
CA GLU A 56 3.62 -13.82 -7.44
C GLU A 56 4.40 -14.05 -6.14
N GLN A 57 4.24 -15.23 -5.54
CA GLN A 57 4.73 -15.50 -4.19
C GLN A 57 6.25 -15.45 -4.05
N GLY A 58 6.98 -15.93 -5.06
CA GLY A 58 8.44 -15.85 -5.07
C GLY A 58 8.94 -14.41 -5.08
N LEU A 59 8.29 -13.57 -5.87
CA LEU A 59 8.60 -12.14 -5.95
C LEU A 59 8.32 -11.46 -4.62
N HIS A 60 7.22 -11.80 -3.94
CA HIS A 60 6.90 -11.25 -2.62
C HIS A 60 7.94 -11.64 -1.58
N ARG A 61 8.42 -12.88 -1.60
CA ARG A 61 9.50 -13.31 -0.72
C ARG A 61 10.80 -12.55 -1.01
N ASP A 62 11.11 -12.33 -2.27
CA ASP A 62 12.28 -11.57 -2.69
C ASP A 62 12.20 -10.12 -2.18
N TYR A 63 11.05 -9.46 -2.29
CA TYR A 63 10.86 -8.11 -1.76
C TYR A 63 11.04 -8.06 -0.25
N LYS A 64 10.50 -9.04 0.47
CA LYS A 64 10.64 -9.09 1.93
C LYS A 64 12.10 -9.24 2.34
N SER A 65 12.85 -10.12 1.68
CA SER A 65 14.28 -10.31 1.93
C SER A 65 15.07 -9.04 1.61
N TRP A 66 14.78 -8.43 0.47
CA TRP A 66 15.44 -7.19 0.04
C TRP A 66 15.21 -6.05 1.01
N LEU A 67 13.97 -5.88 1.48
CA LEU A 67 13.63 -4.85 2.46
C LEU A 67 14.35 -5.08 3.80
N GLU A 68 14.48 -6.33 4.23
CA GLU A 68 15.23 -6.66 5.45
C GLU A 68 16.74 -6.42 5.28
N GLU A 69 17.28 -6.57 4.08
CA GLU A 69 18.67 -6.20 3.81
C GLU A 69 18.89 -4.70 3.86
N LEU A 70 17.97 -3.92 3.28
CA LEU A 70 18.10 -2.47 3.20
C LEU A 70 17.79 -1.79 4.53
N ALA A 71 16.80 -2.28 5.26
CA ALA A 71 16.33 -1.70 6.52
C ALA A 71 15.98 -2.84 7.49
N PRO A 72 16.98 -3.55 8.04
CA PRO A 72 16.71 -4.67 8.94
C PRO A 72 16.01 -4.22 10.21
N HIS A 73 15.07 -5.05 10.70
CA HIS A 73 14.39 -4.80 11.96
C HIS A 73 15.37 -4.84 13.16
N GLU A 74 16.24 -5.85 13.15
CA GLU A 74 17.23 -6.06 14.22
C GLU A 74 18.64 -5.63 13.77
N PRO A 75 19.48 -5.12 14.65
CA PRO A 75 19.17 -4.79 16.04
C PRO A 75 18.37 -3.48 16.15
N LEU A 76 17.47 -3.40 17.13
CA LEU A 76 16.62 -2.21 17.33
C LEU A 76 17.44 -0.94 17.57
N SER A 77 18.61 -1.08 18.18
CA SER A 77 19.50 0.04 18.50
C SER A 77 20.13 0.71 17.28
N ARG A 78 19.98 0.12 16.10
CA ARG A 78 20.47 0.69 14.84
C ARG A 78 19.77 2.02 14.48
N TYR A 79 18.54 2.21 14.95
CA TYR A 79 17.73 3.37 14.58
C TYR A 79 17.58 4.36 15.73
N ASP A 80 17.93 5.61 15.49
CA ASP A 80 17.74 6.68 16.47
C ASP A 80 16.27 6.83 16.87
N HIS A 81 15.36 6.59 15.94
CA HIS A 81 13.91 6.60 16.19
C HIS A 81 13.53 5.67 17.35
N ASN A 82 14.19 4.53 17.48
CA ASN A 82 13.89 3.54 18.52
C ASN A 82 14.39 3.97 19.91
N LEU A 83 15.22 5.00 20.00
CA LEU A 83 15.64 5.58 21.29
C LEU A 83 14.47 6.23 22.04
N THR A 84 13.35 6.51 21.36
CA THR A 84 12.15 7.08 21.96
C THR A 84 11.25 6.02 22.63
N GLY A 85 11.69 4.76 22.69
CA GLY A 85 10.90 3.64 23.18
C GLY A 85 10.13 2.90 22.10
N GLU A 86 10.29 3.30 20.83
CA GLU A 86 9.66 2.62 19.69
C GLU A 86 10.51 1.44 19.21
N ASP A 87 9.92 0.57 18.38
CA ASP A 87 10.60 -0.58 17.80
C ASP A 87 10.44 -0.64 16.27
N ASN A 88 10.00 0.45 15.65
CA ASN A 88 9.53 0.48 14.27
C ASN A 88 10.34 1.40 13.34
N GLY A 89 11.58 1.71 13.67
CA GLY A 89 12.46 2.53 12.82
C GLY A 89 12.62 1.95 11.42
N ASP A 90 12.75 0.62 11.33
CA ASP A 90 12.83 -0.07 10.06
C ASP A 90 11.56 0.07 9.22
N ALA A 91 10.40 0.07 9.87
CA ALA A 91 9.11 0.19 9.19
C ALA A 91 8.96 1.55 8.49
N HIS A 92 9.44 2.63 9.11
CA HIS A 92 9.47 3.96 8.50
C HIS A 92 10.37 3.97 7.26
N HIS A 93 11.51 3.28 7.31
CA HIS A 93 12.44 3.19 6.18
C HIS A 93 11.83 2.37 5.04
N LYS A 94 11.21 1.24 5.34
CA LYS A 94 10.53 0.39 4.36
C LYS A 94 9.41 1.14 3.65
N ARG A 95 8.58 1.88 4.42
CA ARG A 95 7.55 2.78 3.86
C ARG A 95 8.19 3.82 2.92
N GLN A 96 9.29 4.41 3.32
CA GLN A 96 9.97 5.44 2.53
C GLN A 96 10.48 4.89 1.19
N ILE A 97 10.98 3.65 1.20
CA ILE A 97 11.45 2.97 -0.01
C ILE A 97 10.29 2.58 -0.93
N MET A 98 9.25 1.97 -0.36
CA MET A 98 8.15 1.40 -1.13
C MET A 98 7.13 2.44 -1.59
N GLY A 99 7.06 3.58 -0.90
CA GLY A 99 6.22 4.69 -1.28
C GLY A 99 4.86 4.74 -0.59
N ARG A 100 4.22 5.90 -0.71
CA ARG A 100 2.96 6.22 -0.05
C ARG A 100 1.74 5.86 -0.86
N GLU A 101 1.76 6.12 -2.17
CA GLU A 101 0.57 6.04 -3.02
C GLU A 101 0.89 5.60 -4.43
N VAL A 102 -0.16 5.20 -5.12
CA VAL A 102 -0.16 4.96 -6.57
C VAL A 102 -1.34 5.70 -7.20
N VAL A 103 -1.22 6.01 -8.48
CA VAL A 103 -2.30 6.55 -9.29
C VAL A 103 -2.51 5.64 -10.49
N VAL A 104 -3.76 5.22 -10.71
CA VAL A 104 -4.13 4.36 -11.83
C VAL A 104 -5.19 5.08 -12.65
N ALA A 105 -5.03 5.09 -13.97
CA ALA A 105 -6.05 5.62 -14.86
C ALA A 105 -7.30 4.75 -14.81
N ILE A 106 -8.47 5.39 -14.95
CA ILE A 106 -9.75 4.71 -15.16
C ILE A 106 -10.15 4.94 -16.62
N THR A 107 -10.37 3.85 -17.35
CA THR A 107 -10.78 3.88 -18.75
C THR A 107 -11.99 2.96 -18.93
N LYS A 108 -13.06 3.50 -19.48
CA LYS A 108 -14.31 2.74 -19.72
C LYS A 108 -14.83 2.04 -18.45
N GLY A 109 -14.66 2.69 -17.31
CA GLY A 109 -15.14 2.20 -16.01
C GLY A 109 -14.25 1.17 -15.32
N ASN A 110 -13.06 0.91 -15.84
CA ASN A 110 -12.14 -0.08 -15.29
C ASN A 110 -10.78 0.54 -14.98
N LEU A 111 -10.09 0.00 -13.99
CA LEU A 111 -8.69 0.32 -13.74
C LEU A 111 -7.87 -0.09 -14.97
N HIS A 112 -7.08 0.85 -15.49
CA HIS A 112 -6.32 0.66 -16.72
C HIS A 112 -4.91 0.16 -16.38
N PHE A 113 -4.79 -1.14 -16.21
CA PHE A 113 -3.55 -1.80 -15.81
C PHE A 113 -2.75 -2.35 -16.99
N GLY A 114 -1.44 -2.44 -16.80
CA GLY A 114 -0.64 -3.39 -17.55
C GLY A 114 -1.01 -4.83 -17.16
N THR A 115 -0.61 -5.80 -17.97
CA THR A 115 -1.07 -7.19 -17.88
C THR A 115 -0.93 -7.82 -16.49
N TRP A 116 0.17 -7.52 -15.78
CA TRP A 116 0.49 -8.14 -14.50
C TRP A 116 0.41 -7.21 -13.31
N GLU A 117 -0.08 -5.99 -13.51
CA GLU A 117 -0.17 -5.00 -12.43
C GLU A 117 -1.31 -5.32 -11.48
N GLN A 118 -0.99 -5.37 -10.18
CA GLN A 118 -1.94 -5.50 -9.09
C GLN A 118 -1.57 -4.49 -8.01
N ILE A 119 -2.55 -4.00 -7.29
CA ILE A 119 -2.36 -3.03 -6.21
C ILE A 119 -2.19 -3.78 -4.89
N PHE A 120 -1.10 -3.46 -4.18
CA PHE A 120 -0.80 -4.06 -2.88
C PHE A 120 -0.77 -3.02 -1.78
N TYR A 121 -1.26 -3.44 -0.62
CA TYR A 121 -1.00 -2.78 0.65
C TYR A 121 0.22 -3.46 1.28
N GLY A 122 1.24 -2.68 1.62
CA GLY A 122 2.43 -3.16 2.32
C GLY A 122 2.36 -2.79 3.80
N GLU A 123 2.39 -3.78 4.67
CA GLU A 123 2.43 -3.60 6.11
C GLU A 123 3.85 -3.80 6.61
N PHE A 124 4.37 -2.84 7.39
CA PHE A 124 5.72 -2.96 7.96
C PHE A 124 5.74 -2.86 9.49
N ASP A 125 4.60 -2.61 10.12
CA ASP A 125 4.45 -2.50 11.58
C ASP A 125 3.06 -2.96 11.97
N GLY A 126 2.82 -4.26 11.88
CA GLY A 126 1.51 -4.88 12.03
C GLY A 126 0.88 -4.76 13.41
N MET A 127 -0.32 -5.34 13.54
CA MET A 127 -1.16 -5.33 14.76
C MET A 127 -1.67 -3.93 15.15
N ARG A 128 -1.83 -3.06 14.18
CA ARG A 128 -2.42 -1.72 14.33
C ARG A 128 -3.52 -1.55 13.31
N ASN A 129 -4.57 -0.81 13.66
CA ASN A 129 -5.58 -0.40 12.70
C ASN A 129 -5.00 0.69 11.80
N LYS A 130 -4.98 0.45 10.52
CA LYS A 130 -4.48 1.40 9.51
C LYS A 130 -5.46 1.50 8.37
N ARG A 131 -5.45 2.60 7.67
CA ARG A 131 -6.38 2.82 6.57
C ARG A 131 -5.65 3.17 5.27
N VAL A 132 -6.32 2.82 4.19
CA VAL A 132 -5.94 3.19 2.82
C VAL A 132 -7.05 4.07 2.27
N LEU A 133 -6.71 5.25 1.79
CA LEU A 133 -7.65 6.12 1.11
C LEU A 133 -7.69 5.78 -0.37
N VAL A 134 -8.87 5.54 -0.90
CA VAL A 134 -9.12 5.44 -2.34
C VAL A 134 -9.88 6.70 -2.75
N LYS A 135 -9.26 7.55 -3.56
CA LYS A 135 -9.85 8.80 -4.04
C LYS A 135 -9.94 8.76 -5.56
N ILE A 136 -11.15 8.99 -6.07
CA ILE A 136 -11.44 8.88 -7.50
C ILE A 136 -12.01 10.19 -8.00
N ILE A 137 -11.47 10.72 -9.08
CA ILE A 137 -11.99 11.91 -9.77
C ILE A 137 -12.11 11.62 -11.26
N GLY A 138 -13.12 12.20 -11.88
CA GLY A 138 -13.30 12.03 -13.32
C GLY A 138 -14.73 12.25 -13.77
N PHE A 139 -15.08 11.59 -14.85
CA PHE A 139 -16.37 11.76 -15.53
C PHE A 139 -17.13 10.44 -15.68
#